data_fb3c42f343bd289d06e348988fb79918
#
_entry.id   fb3c42f343bd289d06e348988fb79918
#
_cell.length_a   1.000
_cell.length_b   1.000
_cell.length_c   1.000
_cell.angle_alpha   90.00
_cell.angle_beta   90.00
_cell.angle_gamma   90.00
#
_symmetry.space_group_name_H-M   'P 1'
#
loop_
_entity.id
_entity.type
_entity.pdbx_description
1 polymer ?
#
loop_
_entity_poly.entity_id
_entity_poly.type
_entity_poly.pdbx_seq_one_letter_code
_entity_poly.pdbx_strand_id
1 'polypeptide(L)'
;MINDFCCLSRVEEKSMLTNKEKQNLIKKFQTHKDDTGSPEVQVAILTKEIEQVSEHLKTHRKDNHSRRGLLKMVGNRRRLLRYLKGEDQKRWEKIVEKLKLKVSDKAE
;
A
#
# COMPACT_ATOMS: atom_id res chain seq x y z
N MET A 1 -3.72 24.40 16.46
CA MET A 1 -3.04 25.19 15.44
C MET A 1 -1.74 24.54 15.00
N ILE A 2 -0.67 24.71 15.72
CA ILE A 2 0.61 24.05 15.42
C ILE A 2 0.47 22.54 15.39
N ASN A 3 -0.37 21.97 16.22
CA ASN A 3 -0.61 20.53 16.29
C ASN A 3 -1.26 19.95 15.03
N ASP A 4 -2.19 20.66 14.40
CA ASP A 4 -2.84 20.20 13.15
C ASP A 4 -1.84 20.20 11.99
N PHE A 5 -1.02 21.23 11.91
CA PHE A 5 0.02 21.34 10.91
C PHE A 5 1.12 20.28 11.12
N CYS A 6 1.55 20.07 12.36
CA CYS A 6 2.47 19.01 12.72
C CYS A 6 1.89 17.62 12.47
N CYS A 7 0.59 17.44 12.67
CA CYS A 7 -0.11 16.19 12.41
C CYS A 7 -0.09 15.87 10.91
N LEU A 8 -0.35 16.84 10.05
CA LEU A 8 -0.28 16.70 8.59
C LEU A 8 1.13 16.33 8.13
N SER A 9 2.15 17.01 8.64
CA SER A 9 3.55 16.69 8.35
C SER A 9 3.91 15.29 8.82
N ARG A 10 3.48 14.92 10.03
CA ARG A 10 3.72 13.58 10.56
C ARG A 10 3.02 12.48 9.79
N VAL A 11 1.83 12.76 9.27
CA VAL A 11 1.10 11.79 8.44
C VAL A 11 1.85 11.52 7.16
N GLU A 12 2.35 12.54 6.51
CA GLU A 12 3.16 12.38 5.31
C GLU A 12 4.45 11.61 5.59
N GLU A 13 5.13 11.93 6.70
CA GLU A 13 6.33 11.23 7.12
C GLU A 13 6.06 9.80 7.60
N LYS A 14 4.98 9.59 8.35
CA LYS A 14 4.63 8.28 8.89
C LYS A 14 3.98 7.36 7.88
N SER A 15 3.29 7.90 6.88
CA SER A 15 2.72 7.09 5.81
C SER A 15 3.77 6.60 4.82
N MET A 16 4.96 7.19 4.85
CA MET A 16 6.09 6.73 4.05
C MET A 16 6.90 5.70 4.83
N LEU A 17 6.95 4.49 4.29
CA LEU A 17 7.84 3.45 4.77
C LEU A 17 9.29 3.95 4.76
N THR A 18 10.06 3.56 5.77
CA THR A 18 11.50 3.85 5.77
C THR A 18 12.16 3.18 4.55
N ASN A 19 13.25 3.76 4.07
CA ASN A 19 13.98 3.22 2.92
C ASN A 19 14.41 1.76 3.13
N LYS A 20 14.74 1.39 4.37
CA LYS A 20 15.10 0.02 4.73
C LYS A 20 13.93 -0.94 4.59
N GLU A 21 12.75 -0.55 5.05
CA GLU A 21 11.52 -1.36 4.92
C GLU A 21 11.11 -1.53 3.47
N LYS A 22 11.18 -0.46 2.68
CA LYS A 22 10.93 -0.52 1.23
C LYS A 22 11.87 -1.50 0.54
N GLN A 23 13.16 -1.41 0.83
CA GLN A 23 14.16 -2.32 0.26
C GLN A 23 13.91 -3.78 0.65
N ASN A 24 13.53 -4.03 1.90
CA ASN A 24 13.19 -5.37 2.36
C ASN A 24 11.96 -5.93 1.65
N LEU A 25 10.95 -5.11 1.45
CA LEU A 25 9.75 -5.49 0.68
C LEU A 25 10.09 -5.76 -0.78
N ILE A 26 10.88 -4.90 -1.40
CA ILE A 26 11.36 -5.08 -2.77
C ILE A 26 12.07 -6.41 -2.92
N LYS A 27 13.00 -6.74 -2.02
CA LYS A 27 13.73 -8.01 -2.04
C LYS A 27 12.83 -9.24 -1.90
N LYS A 28 11.75 -9.13 -1.12
CA LYS A 28 10.81 -10.24 -0.90
C LYS A 28 9.91 -10.51 -2.11
N PHE A 29 9.53 -9.47 -2.83
CA PHE A 29 8.53 -9.55 -3.90
C PHE A 29 9.09 -9.34 -5.30
N GLN A 30 10.37 -8.98 -5.43
CA GLN A 30 10.99 -8.79 -6.74
C GLN A 30 11.01 -10.08 -7.56
N THR A 31 10.80 -9.97 -8.84
CA THR A 31 10.92 -11.07 -9.80
C THR A 31 12.35 -11.24 -10.29
N HIS A 32 13.13 -10.17 -10.33
CA HIS A 32 14.55 -10.14 -10.68
C HIS A 32 15.32 -9.31 -9.64
N LYS A 33 16.65 -9.41 -9.66
CA LYS A 33 17.51 -8.68 -8.72
C LYS A 33 17.34 -7.15 -8.78
N ASP A 34 17.07 -6.59 -9.96
CA ASP A 34 16.93 -5.15 -10.20
C ASP A 34 15.48 -4.69 -10.31
N ASP A 35 14.52 -5.55 -9.94
CA ASP A 35 13.11 -5.25 -10.03
C ASP A 35 12.64 -4.42 -8.85
N THR A 36 12.47 -3.12 -9.08
CA THR A 36 11.97 -2.16 -8.10
C THR A 36 10.60 -1.59 -8.44
N GLY A 37 10.11 -1.84 -9.65
CA GLY A 37 8.91 -1.22 -10.22
C GLY A 37 7.83 -2.19 -10.65
N SER A 38 7.95 -3.50 -10.38
CA SER A 38 6.91 -4.44 -10.76
C SER A 38 5.60 -4.20 -9.99
N PRO A 39 4.44 -4.52 -10.59
CA PRO A 39 3.17 -4.36 -9.91
C PRO A 39 3.12 -5.10 -8.57
N GLU A 40 3.79 -6.23 -8.46
CA GLU A 40 3.89 -7.02 -7.22
C GLU A 40 4.55 -6.25 -6.09
N VAL A 41 5.70 -5.66 -6.38
CA VAL A 41 6.44 -4.82 -5.41
C VAL A 41 5.61 -3.61 -5.01
N GLN A 42 4.99 -2.94 -5.98
CA GLN A 42 4.15 -1.76 -5.70
C GLN A 42 2.94 -2.11 -4.84
N VAL A 43 2.28 -3.22 -5.09
CA VAL A 43 1.16 -3.70 -4.26
C VAL A 43 1.62 -3.99 -2.83
N ALA A 44 2.78 -4.61 -2.65
CA ALA A 44 3.33 -4.87 -1.33
C ALA A 44 3.62 -3.58 -0.55
N ILE A 45 4.25 -2.60 -1.19
CA ILE A 45 4.55 -1.29 -0.59
C ILE A 45 3.25 -0.58 -0.20
N LEU A 46 2.28 -0.49 -1.12
CA LEU A 46 0.98 0.13 -0.85
C LEU A 46 0.24 -0.53 0.30
N THR A 47 0.31 -1.86 0.41
CA THR A 47 -0.33 -2.60 1.50
C THR A 47 0.25 -2.18 2.86
N LYS A 48 1.56 -2.03 2.95
CA LYS A 48 2.23 -1.58 4.18
C LYS A 48 1.90 -0.12 4.51
N GLU A 49 1.91 0.74 3.53
CA GLU A 49 1.52 2.15 3.71
C GLU A 49 0.06 2.27 4.17
N ILE A 50 -0.84 1.49 3.61
CA ILE A 50 -2.25 1.43 4.02
C ILE A 50 -2.39 0.99 5.47
N GLU A 51 -1.64 -0.04 5.89
CA GLU A 51 -1.64 -0.49 7.29
C GLU A 51 -1.21 0.63 8.25
N GLN A 52 -0.13 1.33 7.94
CA GLN A 52 0.38 2.43 8.76
C GLN A 52 -0.62 3.60 8.86
N VAL A 53 -1.21 4.00 7.74
CA VAL A 53 -2.21 5.07 7.73
C VAL A 53 -3.48 4.63 8.46
N SER A 54 -3.89 3.37 8.32
CA SER A 54 -5.04 2.83 9.05
C SER A 54 -4.83 2.87 10.57
N GLU A 55 -3.65 2.53 11.06
CA GLU A 55 -3.31 2.64 12.48
C GLU A 55 -3.32 4.09 12.94
N HIS A 56 -2.77 5.00 12.14
CA HIS A 56 -2.82 6.43 12.43
C HIS A 56 -4.26 6.93 12.57
N LEU A 57 -5.16 6.51 11.68
CA LEU A 57 -6.57 6.89 11.72
C LEU A 57 -7.35 6.32 12.91
N LYS A 58 -6.90 5.21 13.49
CA LYS A 58 -7.50 4.69 14.73
C LYS A 58 -7.28 5.64 15.91
N THR A 59 -6.14 6.31 15.97
CA THR A 59 -5.80 7.29 16.99
C THR A 59 -6.30 8.70 16.66
N HIS A 60 -6.34 9.05 15.39
CA HIS A 60 -6.71 10.38 14.88
C HIS A 60 -7.91 10.29 13.92
N ARG A 61 -9.10 10.03 14.48
CA ARG A 61 -10.32 9.82 13.70
C ARG A 61 -10.78 11.03 12.88
N LYS A 62 -10.41 12.23 13.30
CA LYS A 62 -10.80 13.50 12.65
C LYS A 62 -9.88 13.93 11.51
N ASP A 63 -8.84 13.16 11.22
CA ASP A 63 -7.88 13.47 10.17
C ASP A 63 -8.43 13.08 8.78
N ASN A 64 -9.20 13.98 8.20
CA ASN A 64 -9.81 13.78 6.89
C ASN A 64 -8.79 13.74 5.75
N HIS A 65 -7.66 14.43 5.90
CA HIS A 65 -6.59 14.45 4.91
C HIS A 65 -5.96 13.06 4.75
N SER A 66 -5.63 12.41 5.85
CA SER A 66 -5.12 11.03 5.84
C SER A 66 -6.14 10.04 5.32
N ARG A 67 -7.41 10.24 5.61
CA ARG A 67 -8.50 9.39 5.10
C ARG A 67 -8.60 9.46 3.59
N ARG A 68 -8.47 10.64 2.99
CA ARG A 68 -8.42 10.81 1.53
C ARG A 68 -7.21 10.11 0.93
N GLY A 69 -6.04 10.27 1.55
CA GLY A 69 -4.81 9.58 1.15
C GLY A 69 -4.96 8.06 1.19
N LEU A 70 -5.56 7.52 2.24
CA LEU A 70 -5.86 6.10 2.39
C LEU A 70 -6.76 5.59 1.25
N LEU A 71 -7.82 6.30 0.92
CA LEU A 71 -8.71 5.94 -0.19
C LEU A 71 -7.99 5.92 -1.53
N LYS A 72 -7.11 6.89 -1.79
CA LYS A 72 -6.27 6.90 -3.00
C LYS A 72 -5.34 5.69 -3.06
N MET A 73 -4.69 5.35 -1.97
CA MET A 73 -3.80 4.18 -1.89
C MET A 73 -4.56 2.88 -2.14
N VAL A 74 -5.73 2.72 -1.56
CA VAL A 74 -6.60 1.56 -1.78
C VAL A 74 -7.04 1.47 -3.24
N GLY A 75 -7.42 2.60 -3.84
CA GLY A 75 -7.77 2.66 -5.27
C GLY A 75 -6.62 2.25 -6.18
N ASN A 76 -5.43 2.76 -5.92
CA ASN A 76 -4.22 2.42 -6.68
C ASN A 76 -3.87 0.94 -6.54
N ARG A 77 -3.97 0.39 -5.33
CA ARG A 77 -3.74 -1.04 -5.08
C ARG A 77 -4.72 -1.90 -5.89
N ARG A 78 -6.00 -1.55 -5.91
CA ARG A 78 -7.00 -2.25 -6.71
C ARG A 78 -6.69 -2.24 -8.20
N ARG A 79 -6.26 -1.09 -8.72
CA ARG A 79 -5.87 -0.96 -10.14
C ARG A 79 -4.70 -1.87 -10.49
N LEU A 80 -3.67 -1.89 -9.65
CA LEU A 80 -2.50 -2.75 -9.85
C LEU A 80 -2.86 -4.22 -9.76
N LEU A 81 -3.69 -4.63 -8.83
CA LEU A 81 -4.16 -6.00 -8.71
C LEU A 81 -5.01 -6.43 -9.90
N ARG A 82 -5.88 -5.56 -10.39
CA ARG A 82 -6.68 -5.82 -11.58
C ARG A 82 -5.80 -5.97 -12.83
N TYR A 83 -4.83 -5.09 -12.99
CA TYR A 83 -3.85 -5.17 -14.06
C TYR A 83 -3.07 -6.49 -14.01
N LEU A 84 -2.57 -6.87 -12.84
CA LEU A 84 -1.82 -8.10 -12.65
C LEU A 84 -2.68 -9.36 -12.92
N LYS A 85 -3.93 -9.35 -12.52
CA LYS A 85 -4.88 -10.42 -12.82
C LYS A 85 -5.09 -10.60 -14.32
N GLY A 86 -5.13 -9.50 -15.07
CA GLY A 86 -5.24 -9.53 -16.54
C GLY A 86 -3.98 -10.02 -17.25
N GLU A 87 -2.80 -9.72 -16.69
CA GLU A 87 -1.52 -10.13 -17.28
C GLU A 87 -1.15 -11.58 -16.91
N ASP A 88 -1.21 -11.92 -15.64
CA ASP A 88 -0.81 -13.25 -15.16
C ASP A 88 -1.56 -13.61 -13.86
N GLN A 89 -2.54 -14.49 -14.00
CA GLN A 89 -3.37 -14.95 -12.90
C GLN A 89 -2.56 -15.69 -11.82
N LYS A 90 -1.57 -16.48 -12.20
CA LYS A 90 -0.73 -17.24 -11.25
C LYS A 90 0.10 -16.31 -10.35
N ARG A 91 0.62 -15.23 -10.92
CA ARG A 91 1.36 -14.21 -10.16
C ARG A 91 0.42 -13.46 -9.23
N TRP A 92 -0.78 -13.14 -9.68
CA TRP A 92 -1.80 -12.50 -8.88
C TRP A 92 -2.22 -13.35 -7.66
N GLU A 93 -2.47 -14.65 -7.87
CA GLU A 93 -2.83 -15.58 -6.79
C GLU A 93 -1.73 -15.66 -5.72
N LYS A 94 -0.46 -15.78 -6.14
CA LYS A 94 0.68 -15.80 -5.23
C LYS A 94 0.78 -14.54 -4.36
N ILE A 95 0.49 -13.38 -4.92
CA ILE A 95 0.54 -12.11 -4.18
C ILE A 95 -0.62 -12.01 -3.21
N VAL A 96 -1.82 -12.32 -3.65
CA VAL A 96 -3.01 -12.32 -2.81
C VAL A 96 -2.81 -13.25 -1.61
N GLU A 97 -2.25 -14.42 -1.84
CA GLU A 97 -1.93 -15.38 -0.77
C GLU A 97 -0.84 -14.86 0.19
N LYS A 98 0.27 -14.35 -0.35
CA LYS A 98 1.38 -13.81 0.45
C LYS A 98 0.97 -12.62 1.32
N LEU A 99 0.14 -11.75 0.79
CA LEU A 99 -0.33 -10.55 1.49
C LEU A 99 -1.62 -10.79 2.28
N LYS A 100 -2.21 -11.98 2.19
CA LYS A 100 -3.49 -12.36 2.83
C LYS A 100 -4.58 -11.32 2.56
N LEU A 101 -4.64 -10.82 1.33
CA LEU A 101 -5.61 -9.82 0.94
C LEU A 101 -6.98 -10.45 0.75
N LYS A 102 -7.99 -9.82 1.34
CA LYS A 102 -9.38 -10.15 1.02
C LYS A 102 -9.73 -9.45 -0.29
N VAL A 103 -9.68 -10.19 -1.37
CA VAL A 103 -10.16 -9.70 -2.67
C VAL A 103 -11.59 -10.16 -2.83
N SER A 104 -12.52 -9.23 -2.83
CA SER A 104 -13.88 -9.54 -3.24
C SER A 104 -13.91 -9.63 -4.76
N ASP A 105 -14.25 -10.77 -5.29
CA ASP A 105 -14.39 -10.99 -6.74
C ASP A 105 -15.52 -10.15 -7.37
N LYS A 106 -16.28 -9.45 -6.54
CA LYS A 106 -17.40 -8.58 -6.95
C LYS A 106 -16.96 -7.17 -7.38
N ALA A 107 -15.70 -6.87 -7.51
CA ALA A 107 -15.25 -5.56 -7.97
C ALA A 107 -15.07 -5.54 -9.49
N GLU A 108 -16.11 -5.80 -10.18
CA GLU A 108 -16.19 -5.52 -11.61
C GLU A 108 -16.60 -4.06 -11.86
#